data_e5efbb64ca8ee423b847b10415c225af
#
_entry.id   e5efbb64ca8ee423b847b10415c225af
#
_cell.length_a   1.000
_cell.length_b   1.000
_cell.length_c   1.000
_cell.angle_alpha   90.00
_cell.angle_beta   90.00
_cell.angle_gamma   90.00
#
_symmetry.space_group_name_H-M   'P 1'
#
loop_
_entity.id
_entity.type
_entity.pdbx_description
1 polymer ?
#
loop_
_entity_poly.entity_id
_entity_poly.type
_entity_poly.pdbx_seq_one_letter_code
_entity_poly.pdbx_strand_id
1 'polypeptide(L)'
;MEIAERLSASAVITTPGDFTGRFSVDTWAVENNLYICNKEKIRDINGSYIDGEHIGIAGSFPVSGKVPVGVIPCSQEDIEEKREMPRVGVYVSLSGKERPFEKTLAMIPRIVTIGLDCDMETDFAVVKKTVESVLMEYDISVKAVKRISSVDTNRKAAGILKLCKEYKVRYGCFGESELENLE
;
A
#
# COMPACT_ATOMS: atom_id res chain seq x y z
N MET A 1 16.00 0.27 22.43
CA MET A 1 14.84 -0.05 23.31
C MET A 1 15.27 -0.09 24.78
N GLU A 2 16.23 -0.91 25.18
CA GLU A 2 16.66 -1.06 26.59
C GLU A 2 17.05 0.25 27.31
N ILE A 3 17.70 1.20 26.60
CA ILE A 3 18.06 2.50 27.19
C ILE A 3 16.81 3.36 27.46
N ALA A 4 15.83 3.36 26.56
CA ALA A 4 14.59 4.11 26.74
C ALA A 4 13.77 3.58 27.93
N GLU A 5 13.73 2.25 28.10
CA GLU A 5 13.06 1.62 29.24
C GLU A 5 13.73 2.04 30.58
N ARG A 6 15.07 2.04 30.65
CA ARG A 6 15.81 2.49 31.85
C ARG A 6 15.59 3.96 32.18
N LEU A 7 15.31 4.79 31.19
CA LEU A 7 15.07 6.22 31.36
C LEU A 7 13.58 6.57 31.48
N SER A 8 12.68 5.57 31.48
CA SER A 8 11.23 5.76 31.46
C SER A 8 10.79 6.70 30.30
N ALA A 9 11.46 6.60 29.16
CA ALA A 9 11.27 7.42 27.99
C ALA A 9 10.75 6.57 26.82
N SER A 10 10.06 7.20 25.88
CA SER A 10 9.65 6.56 24.62
C SER A 10 10.82 6.50 23.65
N ALA A 11 11.12 5.30 23.14
CA ALA A 11 12.13 5.14 22.10
C ALA A 11 11.59 5.68 20.77
N VAL A 12 12.24 6.68 20.20
CA VAL A 12 11.96 7.20 18.87
C VAL A 12 13.10 6.74 17.96
N ILE A 13 12.75 5.92 16.95
CA ILE A 13 13.70 5.54 15.91
C ILE A 13 13.60 6.61 14.82
N THR A 14 14.70 7.28 14.55
CA THR A 14 14.78 8.37 13.57
C THR A 14 16.02 8.19 12.70
N THR A 15 15.96 8.74 11.50
CA THR A 15 17.08 8.76 10.55
C THR A 15 17.63 10.18 10.43
N PRO A 16 18.88 10.37 9.94
CA PRO A 16 19.40 11.71 9.67
C PRO A 16 18.50 12.55 8.75
N GLY A 17 17.75 11.91 7.85
CA GLY A 17 16.77 12.57 6.97
C GLY A 17 15.63 13.23 7.72
N ASP A 18 15.14 12.61 8.79
CA ASP A 18 14.01 13.11 9.59
C ASP A 18 14.36 14.43 10.29
N PHE A 19 15.62 14.61 10.69
CA PHE A 19 16.10 15.86 11.32
C PHE A 19 16.30 17.01 10.34
N THR A 20 16.57 16.70 9.06
CA THR A 20 16.92 17.72 8.08
C THR A 20 15.73 18.17 7.23
N GLY A 21 14.53 17.58 7.43
CA GLY A 21 13.37 17.81 6.58
C GLY A 21 13.57 17.35 5.12
N ARG A 22 14.58 16.52 4.87
CA ARG A 22 14.87 15.96 3.54
C ARG A 22 13.89 14.85 3.22
N PHE A 23 13.63 14.65 1.96
CA PHE A 23 12.81 13.54 1.47
C PHE A 23 13.41 12.20 1.92
N SER A 24 12.54 11.36 2.47
CA SER A 24 12.82 9.97 2.81
C SER A 24 11.68 9.12 2.27
N VAL A 25 12.00 8.15 1.43
CA VAL A 25 10.99 7.37 0.70
C VAL A 25 10.12 6.51 1.60
N ASP A 26 10.62 6.10 2.73
CA ASP A 26 9.89 5.32 3.74
C ASP A 26 8.90 6.20 4.53
N THR A 27 9.29 7.42 4.92
CA THR A 27 8.39 8.41 5.51
C THR A 27 7.27 8.78 4.53
N TRP A 28 7.64 9.07 3.29
CA TRP A 28 6.69 9.39 2.23
C TRP A 28 5.71 8.24 1.94
N ALA A 29 6.16 6.98 2.01
CA ALA A 29 5.29 5.83 1.87
C ALA A 29 4.23 5.75 2.99
N VAL A 30 4.62 6.06 4.24
CA VAL A 30 3.70 6.10 5.39
C VAL A 30 2.66 7.20 5.21
N GLU A 31 3.08 8.40 4.84
CA GLU A 31 2.19 9.56 4.60
C GLU A 31 1.16 9.28 3.50
N ASN A 32 1.54 8.50 2.48
CA ASN A 32 0.69 8.13 1.37
C ASN A 32 -0.04 6.78 1.55
N ASN A 33 0.05 6.17 2.74
CA ASN A 33 -0.56 4.88 3.05
C ASN A 33 -0.17 3.76 2.06
N LEU A 34 1.13 3.73 1.68
CA LEU A 34 1.70 2.77 0.77
C LEU A 34 2.39 1.63 1.55
N TYR A 35 2.19 0.40 1.09
CA TYR A 35 2.93 -0.76 1.58
C TYR A 35 4.19 -0.96 0.73
N ILE A 36 5.36 -1.01 1.36
CA ILE A 36 6.62 -1.25 0.68
C ILE A 36 6.86 -2.76 0.52
N CYS A 37 7.01 -3.22 -0.74
CA CYS A 37 7.17 -4.64 -1.05
C CYS A 37 8.59 -5.16 -0.79
N ASN A 38 9.59 -4.40 -1.22
CA ASN A 38 11.01 -4.77 -1.23
C ASN A 38 11.84 -3.76 -0.44
N LYS A 39 11.75 -3.86 0.89
CA LYS A 39 12.35 -2.91 1.85
C LYS A 39 13.86 -2.73 1.70
N GLU A 40 14.56 -3.74 1.20
CA GLU A 40 15.99 -3.68 0.92
C GLU A 40 16.37 -2.58 -0.09
N LYS A 41 15.41 -2.15 -0.93
CA LYS A 41 15.59 -1.08 -1.91
C LYS A 41 15.45 0.34 -1.34
N ILE A 42 14.91 0.49 -0.14
CA ILE A 42 14.79 1.81 0.53
C ILE A 42 16.15 2.51 0.56
N ARG A 43 17.19 1.76 0.91
CA ARG A 43 18.57 2.30 0.99
C ARG A 43 19.08 2.79 -0.36
N ASP A 44 18.78 2.07 -1.43
CA ASP A 44 19.16 2.47 -2.78
C ASP A 44 18.50 3.81 -3.16
N ILE A 45 17.19 3.95 -2.91
CA ILE A 45 16.43 5.17 -3.22
C ILE A 45 16.91 6.36 -2.39
N ASN A 46 16.95 6.20 -1.06
CA ASN A 46 17.37 7.29 -0.18
C ASN A 46 18.84 7.69 -0.43
N GLY A 47 19.72 6.71 -0.73
CA GLY A 47 21.12 6.96 -1.08
C GLY A 47 21.26 7.78 -2.36
N SER A 48 20.63 7.37 -3.45
CA SER A 48 20.63 8.11 -4.72
C SER A 48 20.09 9.53 -4.56
N TYR A 49 19.03 9.71 -3.75
CA TYR A 49 18.49 11.03 -3.46
C TYR A 49 19.50 11.93 -2.71
N ILE A 50 20.20 11.38 -1.70
CA ILE A 50 21.24 12.10 -0.95
C ILE A 50 22.43 12.48 -1.85
N ASP A 51 22.77 11.61 -2.80
CA ASP A 51 23.84 11.84 -3.79
C ASP A 51 23.44 12.85 -4.88
N GLY A 52 22.21 13.37 -4.85
CA GLY A 52 21.70 14.37 -5.79
C GLY A 52 21.17 13.77 -7.11
N GLU A 53 21.03 12.46 -7.19
CA GLU A 53 20.39 11.82 -8.33
C GLU A 53 18.86 12.07 -8.31
N HIS A 54 18.28 12.16 -9.50
CA HIS A 54 16.82 12.20 -9.63
C HIS A 54 16.20 10.84 -9.36
N ILE A 55 15.09 10.84 -8.65
CA ILE A 55 14.28 9.64 -8.36
C ILE A 55 13.04 9.64 -9.25
N GLY A 56 12.85 8.58 -10.02
CA GLY A 56 11.61 8.40 -10.78
C GLY A 56 10.43 8.02 -9.90
N ILE A 57 9.25 8.51 -10.22
CA ILE A 57 8.00 8.01 -9.65
C ILE A 57 7.03 7.69 -10.78
N ALA A 58 6.52 6.45 -10.79
CA ALA A 58 5.55 5.98 -11.76
C ALA A 58 4.52 5.07 -11.10
N GLY A 59 3.41 4.83 -11.79
CA GLY A 59 2.37 3.91 -11.35
C GLY A 59 0.99 4.27 -11.88
N SER A 60 0.05 3.35 -11.71
CA SER A 60 -1.33 3.49 -12.18
C SER A 60 -2.22 4.31 -11.23
N PHE A 61 -1.69 4.75 -10.08
CA PHE A 61 -2.48 5.43 -9.05
C PHE A 61 -1.83 6.74 -8.66
N PRO A 62 -2.62 7.82 -8.55
CA PRO A 62 -2.13 9.12 -8.09
C PRO A 62 -1.64 8.99 -6.64
N VAL A 63 -0.49 9.60 -6.39
CA VAL A 63 0.05 9.76 -5.04
C VAL A 63 -0.35 11.12 -4.51
N SER A 64 -0.84 11.17 -3.28
CA SER A 64 -1.31 12.42 -2.67
C SER A 64 -0.13 13.33 -2.30
N GLY A 65 -0.35 14.66 -2.43
CA GLY A 65 0.60 15.66 -1.98
C GLY A 65 1.54 16.20 -3.08
N LYS A 66 2.42 17.11 -2.67
CA LYS A 66 3.43 17.69 -3.58
C LYS A 66 4.51 16.65 -3.83
N VAL A 67 4.88 16.49 -5.08
CA VAL A 67 6.05 15.70 -5.46
C VAL A 67 7.29 16.40 -4.87
N PRO A 68 8.14 15.70 -4.11
CA PRO A 68 9.34 16.27 -3.54
C PRO A 68 10.31 16.79 -4.61
N VAL A 69 11.08 17.79 -4.27
CA VAL A 69 12.14 18.29 -5.17
C VAL A 69 13.14 17.16 -5.47
N GLY A 70 13.49 16.96 -6.73
CA GLY A 70 14.37 15.87 -7.16
C GLY A 70 13.64 14.55 -7.48
N VAL A 71 12.33 14.49 -7.26
CA VAL A 71 11.48 13.37 -7.71
C VAL A 71 10.81 13.74 -9.03
N ILE A 72 10.95 12.89 -10.04
CA ILE A 72 10.45 13.12 -11.41
C ILE A 72 9.29 12.16 -11.69
N PRO A 73 8.09 12.67 -11.95
CA PRO A 73 7.00 11.83 -12.44
C PRO A 73 7.34 11.24 -13.82
N CYS A 74 7.16 9.94 -13.96
CA CYS A 74 7.32 9.20 -15.22
C CYS A 74 5.95 8.67 -15.63
N SER A 75 5.57 8.92 -16.88
CA SER A 75 4.31 8.43 -17.44
C SER A 75 4.39 6.95 -17.81
N GLN A 76 3.23 6.34 -18.06
CA GLN A 76 3.19 4.98 -18.60
C GLN A 76 3.84 4.90 -19.99
N GLU A 77 3.68 5.95 -20.80
CA GLU A 77 4.32 6.06 -22.12
C GLU A 77 5.86 6.08 -22.02
N ASP A 78 6.43 6.79 -21.03
CA ASP A 78 7.87 6.82 -20.80
C ASP A 78 8.42 5.43 -20.52
N ILE A 79 7.64 4.62 -19.77
CA ILE A 79 8.01 3.24 -19.43
C ILE A 79 7.93 2.33 -20.67
N GLU A 80 6.83 2.41 -21.44
CA GLU A 80 6.59 1.56 -22.63
C GLU A 80 7.55 1.88 -23.77
N GLU A 81 7.82 3.15 -24.01
CA GLU A 81 8.74 3.61 -25.06
C GLU A 81 10.22 3.59 -24.64
N LYS A 82 10.49 3.21 -23.38
CA LYS A 82 11.84 3.21 -22.78
C LYS A 82 12.57 4.55 -22.97
N ARG A 83 11.81 5.65 -22.77
CA ARG A 83 12.40 7.00 -22.79
C ARG A 83 13.45 7.12 -21.69
N GLU A 84 14.26 8.17 -21.76
CA GLU A 84 15.26 8.44 -20.73
C GLU A 84 14.58 8.70 -19.38
N MET A 85 14.69 7.73 -18.49
CA MET A 85 14.14 7.77 -17.14
C MET A 85 15.25 7.75 -16.09
N PRO A 86 14.98 8.23 -14.85
CA PRO A 86 15.88 8.03 -13.73
C PRO A 86 16.23 6.55 -13.54
N ARG A 87 17.48 6.27 -13.20
CA ARG A 87 17.95 4.91 -12.96
C ARG A 87 17.29 4.24 -11.76
N VAL A 88 16.99 5.03 -10.74
CA VAL A 88 16.31 4.60 -9.52
C VAL A 88 14.91 5.22 -9.44
N GLY A 89 13.95 4.47 -8.94
CA GLY A 89 12.59 5.00 -8.84
C GLY A 89 11.65 4.16 -7.99
N VAL A 90 10.50 4.76 -7.74
CA VAL A 90 9.36 4.15 -7.05
C VAL A 90 8.30 3.79 -8.07
N TYR A 91 7.75 2.60 -7.98
CA TYR A 91 6.60 2.19 -8.78
C TYR A 91 5.42 1.80 -7.90
N VAL A 92 4.26 2.43 -8.13
CA VAL A 92 3.04 2.23 -7.33
C VAL A 92 2.00 1.47 -8.15
N SER A 93 1.69 0.23 -7.74
CA SER A 93 0.69 -0.63 -8.39
C SER A 93 -0.06 -1.50 -7.39
N LEU A 94 -1.19 -2.06 -7.78
CA LEU A 94 -1.96 -2.98 -6.92
C LEU A 94 -1.28 -4.35 -6.78
N SER A 95 -0.46 -4.76 -7.74
CA SER A 95 0.26 -6.03 -7.71
C SER A 95 1.56 -5.97 -6.91
N GLY A 96 2.28 -4.85 -7.00
CA GLY A 96 3.62 -4.66 -6.45
C GLY A 96 4.72 -5.50 -7.14
N LYS A 97 4.46 -5.98 -8.36
CA LYS A 97 5.37 -6.88 -9.10
C LYS A 97 6.25 -6.15 -10.11
N GLU A 98 5.81 -5.04 -10.63
CA GLU A 98 6.45 -4.32 -11.73
C GLU A 98 7.76 -3.66 -11.31
N ARG A 99 8.71 -3.63 -12.22
CA ARG A 99 10.07 -3.13 -11.98
C ARG A 99 10.57 -2.32 -13.19
N PRO A 100 9.97 -1.13 -13.47
CA PRO A 100 10.33 -0.36 -14.67
C PRO A 100 11.69 0.34 -14.60
N PHE A 101 12.20 0.63 -13.40
CA PHE A 101 13.50 1.25 -13.20
C PHE A 101 14.57 0.18 -12.98
N GLU A 102 15.83 0.51 -13.25
CA GLU A 102 16.96 -0.39 -12.96
C GLU A 102 16.97 -0.82 -11.48
N LYS A 103 16.70 0.16 -10.59
CA LYS A 103 16.45 -0.11 -9.18
C LYS A 103 15.06 0.41 -8.82
N THR A 104 14.09 -0.48 -8.78
CA THR A 104 12.71 -0.14 -8.45
C THR A 104 12.39 -0.47 -7.00
N LEU A 105 11.88 0.52 -6.26
CA LEU A 105 11.14 0.31 -5.02
C LEU A 105 9.66 0.15 -5.34
N ALA A 106 9.14 -1.07 -5.21
CA ALA A 106 7.73 -1.33 -5.47
C ALA A 106 6.88 -1.04 -4.24
N MET A 107 5.79 -0.35 -4.46
CA MET A 107 4.83 0.02 -3.42
C MET A 107 3.40 -0.32 -3.83
N ILE A 108 2.58 -0.68 -2.86
CA ILE A 108 1.17 -1.02 -3.03
C ILE A 108 0.32 -0.01 -2.26
N PRO A 109 -0.61 0.71 -2.92
CA PRO A 109 -1.53 1.61 -2.24
C PRO A 109 -2.64 0.81 -1.55
N ARG A 110 -2.96 1.15 -0.29
CA ARG A 110 -4.03 0.50 0.48
C ARG A 110 -5.37 1.17 0.19
N ILE A 111 -5.94 0.88 -0.97
CA ILE A 111 -7.14 1.54 -1.48
C ILE A 111 -8.30 0.60 -1.81
N VAL A 112 -8.04 -0.70 -1.93
CA VAL A 112 -9.04 -1.69 -2.36
C VAL A 112 -10.05 -1.93 -1.25
N THR A 113 -11.32 -1.81 -1.57
CA THR A 113 -12.44 -2.24 -0.73
C THR A 113 -13.08 -3.47 -1.36
N ILE A 114 -13.28 -4.51 -0.56
CA ILE A 114 -13.92 -5.76 -0.99
C ILE A 114 -15.34 -5.77 -0.42
N GLY A 115 -16.34 -5.86 -1.31
CA GLY A 115 -17.72 -6.19 -0.94
C GLY A 115 -17.87 -7.70 -0.86
N LEU A 116 -18.36 -8.22 0.26
CA LEU A 116 -18.64 -9.64 0.44
C LEU A 116 -20.09 -9.85 0.85
N ASP A 117 -20.70 -10.85 0.24
CA ASP A 117 -21.95 -11.43 0.69
C ASP A 117 -21.78 -12.93 0.83
N CYS A 118 -22.24 -13.50 1.94
CA CYS A 118 -22.20 -14.93 2.21
C CYS A 118 -23.15 -15.31 3.35
N ASP A 119 -23.54 -16.57 3.40
CA ASP A 119 -24.32 -17.08 4.52
C ASP A 119 -23.52 -17.01 5.83
N MET A 120 -24.25 -16.82 6.93
CA MET A 120 -23.67 -16.70 8.28
C MET A 120 -22.79 -17.89 8.68
N GLU A 121 -23.12 -19.09 8.17
CA GLU A 121 -22.44 -20.35 8.46
C GLU A 121 -21.33 -20.68 7.45
N THR A 122 -21.07 -19.81 6.45
CA THR A 122 -20.05 -20.05 5.44
C THR A 122 -18.67 -20.22 6.10
N ASP A 123 -18.03 -21.35 5.80
CA ASP A 123 -16.71 -21.65 6.36
C ASP A 123 -15.67 -20.63 5.92
N PHE A 124 -14.79 -20.29 6.86
CA PHE A 124 -13.71 -19.33 6.64
C PHE A 124 -12.81 -19.71 5.45
N ALA A 125 -12.52 -21.00 5.26
CA ALA A 125 -11.64 -21.44 4.17
C ALA A 125 -12.28 -21.18 2.80
N VAL A 126 -13.62 -21.30 2.71
CA VAL A 126 -14.37 -20.99 1.48
C VAL A 126 -14.31 -19.48 1.21
N VAL A 127 -14.63 -18.64 2.21
CA VAL A 127 -14.58 -17.17 2.08
C VAL A 127 -13.19 -16.72 1.65
N LYS A 128 -12.15 -17.20 2.33
CA LYS A 128 -10.76 -16.87 2.04
C LYS A 128 -10.37 -17.26 0.62
N LYS A 129 -10.63 -18.51 0.22
CA LYS A 129 -10.30 -19.01 -1.11
C LYS A 129 -10.97 -18.21 -2.22
N THR A 130 -12.24 -17.86 -2.04
CA THR A 130 -13.00 -17.06 -3.00
C THR A 130 -12.36 -15.68 -3.16
N VAL A 131 -12.09 -14.99 -2.05
CA VAL A 131 -11.45 -13.66 -2.07
C VAL A 131 -10.07 -13.72 -2.71
N GLU A 132 -9.23 -14.68 -2.32
CA GLU A 132 -7.88 -14.84 -2.87
C GLU A 132 -7.91 -15.16 -4.37
N SER A 133 -8.89 -15.96 -4.84
CA SER A 133 -9.06 -16.24 -6.26
C SER A 133 -9.39 -15.00 -7.06
N VAL A 134 -10.31 -14.16 -6.58
CA VAL A 134 -10.67 -12.89 -7.24
C VAL A 134 -9.49 -11.92 -7.24
N LEU A 135 -8.81 -11.75 -6.11
CA LEU A 135 -7.62 -10.89 -6.05
C LEU A 135 -6.52 -11.35 -7.02
N MET A 136 -6.33 -12.66 -7.16
CA MET A 136 -5.35 -13.23 -8.09
C MET A 136 -5.78 -13.03 -9.55
N GLU A 137 -7.05 -13.19 -9.89
CA GLU A 137 -7.58 -12.96 -11.23
C GLU A 137 -7.35 -11.53 -11.72
N TYR A 138 -7.50 -10.54 -10.83
CA TYR A 138 -7.28 -9.12 -11.15
C TYR A 138 -5.86 -8.63 -10.85
N ASP A 139 -4.92 -9.53 -10.55
CA ASP A 139 -3.53 -9.23 -10.17
C ASP A 139 -3.43 -8.19 -9.03
N ILE A 140 -4.28 -8.33 -8.03
CA ILE A 140 -4.35 -7.46 -6.86
C ILE A 140 -3.70 -8.14 -5.67
N SER A 141 -2.73 -7.50 -5.06
CA SER A 141 -2.13 -7.98 -3.81
C SER A 141 -3.09 -7.81 -2.62
N VAL A 142 -3.13 -8.79 -1.73
CA VAL A 142 -3.83 -8.67 -0.43
C VAL A 142 -3.39 -7.41 0.35
N LYS A 143 -2.16 -6.92 0.13
CA LYS A 143 -1.65 -5.70 0.76
C LYS A 143 -2.35 -4.43 0.29
N ALA A 144 -3.02 -4.47 -0.86
CA ALA A 144 -3.83 -3.37 -1.38
C ALA A 144 -5.18 -3.23 -0.66
N VAL A 145 -5.62 -4.28 0.05
CA VAL A 145 -6.93 -4.28 0.71
C VAL A 145 -6.91 -3.32 1.90
N LYS A 146 -7.82 -2.34 1.85
CA LYS A 146 -8.05 -1.33 2.89
C LYS A 146 -9.18 -1.73 3.83
N ARG A 147 -10.22 -2.35 3.28
CA ARG A 147 -11.47 -2.67 3.98
C ARG A 147 -12.16 -3.88 3.35
N ILE A 148 -12.88 -4.61 4.17
CA ILE A 148 -13.91 -5.55 3.74
C ILE A 148 -15.25 -5.01 4.22
N SER A 149 -16.25 -5.03 3.35
CA SER A 149 -17.60 -4.53 3.64
C SER A 149 -18.65 -5.58 3.28
N SER A 150 -19.76 -5.56 3.99
CA SER A 150 -20.91 -6.46 3.75
C SER A 150 -22.21 -5.77 4.14
N VAL A 151 -23.33 -6.42 3.86
CA VAL A 151 -24.66 -6.01 4.35
C VAL A 151 -24.82 -6.30 5.84
N ASP A 152 -25.71 -5.58 6.51
CA ASP A 152 -25.93 -5.69 7.96
C ASP A 152 -26.36 -7.09 8.41
N THR A 153 -27.04 -7.84 7.57
CA THR A 153 -27.42 -9.24 7.83
C THR A 153 -26.19 -10.11 8.09
N ASN A 154 -25.05 -9.78 7.51
CA ASN A 154 -23.77 -10.51 7.63
C ASN A 154 -22.85 -9.97 8.73
N ARG A 155 -23.33 -9.04 9.56
CA ARG A 155 -22.52 -8.39 10.62
C ARG A 155 -21.79 -9.38 11.54
N LYS A 156 -22.35 -10.57 11.74
CA LYS A 156 -21.81 -11.63 12.61
C LYS A 156 -21.25 -12.82 11.83
N ALA A 157 -21.13 -12.75 10.50
CA ALA A 157 -20.58 -13.83 9.69
C ALA A 157 -19.13 -14.14 10.10
N ALA A 158 -18.96 -15.28 10.78
CA ALA A 158 -17.69 -15.65 11.40
C ALA A 158 -16.54 -15.76 10.39
N GLY A 159 -16.83 -16.24 9.18
CA GLY A 159 -15.86 -16.35 8.07
C GLY A 159 -15.30 -15.00 7.66
N ILE A 160 -16.16 -13.98 7.49
CA ILE A 160 -15.75 -12.62 7.12
C ILE A 160 -14.93 -11.97 8.24
N LEU A 161 -15.40 -12.07 9.49
CA LEU A 161 -14.70 -11.50 10.65
C LEU A 161 -13.30 -12.09 10.81
N LYS A 162 -13.15 -13.41 10.58
CA LYS A 162 -11.85 -14.08 10.64
C LYS A 162 -10.93 -13.61 9.52
N LEU A 163 -11.46 -13.39 8.30
CA LEU A 163 -10.71 -12.87 7.16
C LEU A 163 -10.21 -11.43 7.43
N CYS A 164 -11.08 -10.56 7.96
CA CYS A 164 -10.70 -9.21 8.35
C CYS A 164 -9.54 -9.20 9.37
N LYS A 165 -9.58 -10.13 10.33
CA LYS A 165 -8.54 -10.27 11.34
C LYS A 165 -7.22 -10.76 10.74
N GLU A 166 -7.27 -11.72 9.82
CA GLU A 166 -6.09 -12.22 9.11
C GLU A 166 -5.44 -11.14 8.24
N TYR A 167 -6.24 -10.41 7.47
CA TYR A 167 -5.76 -9.33 6.60
C TYR A 167 -5.43 -8.04 7.35
N LYS A 168 -5.78 -7.96 8.65
CA LYS A 168 -5.63 -6.77 9.50
C LYS A 168 -6.31 -5.53 8.89
N VAL A 169 -7.54 -5.74 8.40
CA VAL A 169 -8.36 -4.70 7.77
C VAL A 169 -9.62 -4.43 8.57
N ARG A 170 -10.22 -3.25 8.37
CA ARG A 170 -11.49 -2.90 9.00
C ARG A 170 -12.62 -3.64 8.32
N TYR A 171 -13.60 -4.05 9.14
CA TYR A 171 -14.88 -4.55 8.67
C TYR A 171 -15.91 -3.42 8.71
N GLY A 172 -16.69 -3.27 7.65
CA GLY A 172 -17.81 -2.33 7.58
C GLY A 172 -19.09 -3.07 7.22
N CYS A 173 -20.20 -2.73 7.89
CA CYS A 173 -21.53 -3.21 7.50
C CYS A 173 -22.40 -2.02 7.14
N PHE A 174 -23.20 -2.19 6.12
CA PHE A 174 -24.12 -1.19 5.59
C PHE A 174 -25.54 -1.75 5.59
N GLY A 175 -26.51 -0.95 6.03
CA GLY A 175 -27.93 -1.26 5.90
C GLY A 175 -28.38 -1.22 4.43
N GLU A 176 -29.43 -1.98 4.08
CA GLU A 176 -30.00 -1.95 2.74
C GLU A 176 -30.36 -0.53 2.29
N SER A 177 -30.97 0.26 3.19
CA SER A 177 -31.33 1.65 2.92
C SER A 177 -30.14 2.59 2.69
N GLU A 178 -28.96 2.26 3.21
CA GLU A 178 -27.74 3.03 2.95
C GLU A 178 -27.17 2.71 1.56
N LEU A 179 -27.37 1.46 1.09
CA LEU A 179 -26.89 1.02 -0.23
C LEU A 179 -27.81 1.49 -1.35
N GLU A 180 -29.14 1.56 -1.12
CA GLU A 180 -30.11 2.06 -2.10
C GLU A 180 -29.94 3.55 -2.43
N ASN A 181 -29.32 4.32 -1.54
CA ASN A 181 -29.06 5.76 -1.72
C ASN A 181 -27.69 6.08 -2.34
N LEU A 182 -26.94 5.06 -2.76
CA LEU A 182 -25.68 5.23 -3.49
C LEU A 182 -25.96 5.18 -5.01
N GLU A 183 -26.48 6.30 -5.57
CA GLU A 183 -26.48 6.55 -7.01
C GLU A 183 -25.20 7.26 -7.47
#